data_8b16090dfa0518e7283a3a3313c3c9e9
#
_entry.id   8b16090dfa0518e7283a3a3313c3c9e9
#
_cell.length_a   1.000
_cell.length_b   1.000
_cell.length_c   1.000
_cell.angle_alpha   90.00
_cell.angle_beta   90.00
_cell.angle_gamma   90.00
#
_symmetry.space_group_name_H-M   'P 1'
#
loop_
_entity.id
_entity.type
_entity.pdbx_description
1 polymer ?
#
loop_
_entity_poly.entity_id
_entity_poly.type
_entity_poly.pdbx_seq_one_letter_code
_entity_poly.pdbx_strand_id
1 'polypeptide(L)'
;MLLSYRFRVYPSKVVQAKLEEHLELCCWLYNRLLEELNRGRGEGRRLTPSDTQALIVKLKREEKPELRKVYSKVLQMVNHQLWGNLRALSQQKKNGKGVGKLRFKGKGWYKTLNYNQSGFRLEGNKLVLSKVGELPLKLHRRIKGKVKGVIVKRGRSGMGYAISG
;
A
#
# COMPACT_ATOMS: atom_id res chain seq x y z
N MET A 1 11.04 -20.86 7.31
CA MET A 1 9.58 -20.90 7.27
C MET A 1 9.01 -19.54 7.65
N LEU A 2 8.20 -18.95 6.77
CA LEU A 2 7.56 -17.67 7.02
C LEU A 2 6.24 -17.92 7.73
N LEU A 3 6.08 -17.29 8.90
CA LEU A 3 4.84 -17.33 9.67
C LEU A 3 4.11 -16.02 9.52
N SER A 4 2.82 -16.08 9.23
CA SER A 4 1.93 -14.91 9.22
C SER A 4 1.07 -14.89 10.46
N TYR A 5 0.97 -13.71 11.07
CA TYR A 5 0.11 -13.49 12.24
C TYR A 5 -0.89 -12.40 11.91
N ARG A 6 -2.14 -12.60 12.29
CA ARG A 6 -3.19 -11.59 12.20
C ARG A 6 -3.59 -11.11 13.56
N PHE A 7 -3.56 -9.80 13.76
CA PHE A 7 -4.00 -9.19 15.00
C PHE A 7 -4.94 -8.03 14.67
N ARG A 8 -5.94 -7.83 15.51
CA ARG A 8 -6.75 -6.63 15.44
C ARG A 8 -5.99 -5.47 16.04
N VAL A 9 -6.12 -4.30 15.43
CA VAL A 9 -5.58 -3.06 15.96
C VAL A 9 -6.72 -2.14 16.37
N TYR A 10 -6.48 -1.36 17.39
CA TYR A 10 -7.47 -0.45 17.94
C TYR A 10 -6.91 0.98 17.93
N PRO A 11 -6.85 1.62 16.75
CA PRO A 11 -6.29 2.95 16.64
C PRO A 11 -7.18 3.98 17.34
N SER A 12 -6.55 5.01 17.91
CA SER A 12 -7.27 6.19 18.38
C SER A 12 -7.90 6.90 17.18
N LYS A 13 -8.84 7.80 17.42
CA LYS A 13 -9.48 8.57 16.34
C LYS A 13 -8.46 9.36 15.51
N VAL A 14 -7.45 9.93 16.17
CA VAL A 14 -6.39 10.69 15.50
C VAL A 14 -5.57 9.79 14.57
N VAL A 15 -5.16 8.61 15.07
CA VAL A 15 -4.37 7.65 14.28
C VAL A 15 -5.22 7.07 13.16
N GLN A 16 -6.49 6.78 13.41
CA GLN A 16 -7.39 6.28 12.39
C GLN A 16 -7.53 7.28 11.22
N ALA A 17 -7.65 8.57 11.55
CA ALA A 17 -7.73 9.62 10.54
C ALA A 17 -6.47 9.66 9.69
N LYS A 18 -5.30 9.50 10.30
CA LYS A 18 -4.02 9.42 9.57
C LYS A 18 -3.95 8.20 8.66
N LEU A 19 -4.39 7.05 9.14
CA LEU A 19 -4.42 5.83 8.34
C LEU A 19 -5.32 5.99 7.12
N GLU A 20 -6.49 6.59 7.30
CA GLU A 20 -7.41 6.84 6.20
C GLU A 20 -6.84 7.84 5.19
N GLU A 21 -6.21 8.90 5.67
CA GLU A 21 -5.53 9.87 4.80
C GLU A 21 -4.43 9.19 3.99
N HIS A 22 -3.61 8.33 4.62
CA HIS A 22 -2.55 7.60 3.94
C HIS A 22 -3.11 6.65 2.88
N LEU A 23 -4.23 5.99 3.17
CA LEU A 23 -4.90 5.12 2.20
C LEU A 23 -5.42 5.90 1.00
N GLU A 24 -5.99 7.08 1.24
CA GLU A 24 -6.45 7.96 0.16
C GLU A 24 -5.29 8.45 -0.71
N LEU A 25 -4.18 8.81 -0.10
CA LEU A 25 -2.97 9.22 -0.81
C LEU A 25 -2.38 8.08 -1.64
N CYS A 26 -2.37 6.87 -1.10
CA CYS A 26 -1.94 5.69 -1.83
C CYS A 26 -2.87 5.38 -3.01
N CYS A 27 -4.17 5.56 -2.84
CA CYS A 27 -5.15 5.41 -3.91
C CYS A 27 -4.89 6.43 -5.01
N TRP A 28 -4.71 7.68 -4.65
CA TRP A 28 -4.38 8.75 -5.59
C TRP A 28 -3.10 8.41 -6.37
N LEU A 29 -2.07 7.96 -5.66
CA LEU A 29 -0.80 7.60 -6.30
C LEU A 29 -0.96 6.44 -7.29
N TYR A 30 -1.64 5.38 -6.87
CA TYR A 30 -1.91 4.24 -7.73
C TYR A 30 -2.57 4.68 -9.05
N ASN A 31 -3.61 5.48 -8.94
CA ASN A 31 -4.34 5.98 -10.10
C ASN A 31 -3.49 6.91 -10.96
N ARG A 32 -2.68 7.76 -10.33
CA ARG A 32 -1.81 8.68 -11.07
C ARG A 32 -0.73 7.94 -11.85
N LEU A 33 -0.15 6.90 -11.26
CA LEU A 33 0.83 6.06 -11.94
C LEU A 33 0.19 5.30 -13.11
N LEU A 34 -1.01 4.78 -12.90
CA LEU A 34 -1.75 4.08 -13.95
C LEU A 34 -2.10 5.02 -15.11
N GLU A 35 -2.50 6.24 -14.79
CA GLU A 35 -2.77 7.27 -15.81
C GLU A 35 -1.53 7.54 -16.67
N GLU A 36 -0.36 7.64 -16.03
CA GLU A 36 0.89 7.86 -16.75
C GLU A 36 1.25 6.69 -17.66
N LEU A 37 1.02 5.46 -17.21
CA LEU A 37 1.21 4.26 -18.02
C LEU A 37 0.30 4.26 -19.25
N ASN A 38 -0.96 4.63 -19.06
CA ASN A 38 -1.94 4.69 -20.15
C ASN A 38 -1.57 5.77 -21.15
N ARG A 39 -1.14 6.91 -20.66
CA ARG A 39 -0.66 8.02 -21.51
C ARG A 39 0.57 7.59 -22.32
N GLY A 40 1.51 6.92 -21.67
CA GLY A 40 2.72 6.41 -22.34
C GLY A 40 2.38 5.46 -23.47
N ARG A 41 1.43 4.54 -23.26
CA ARG A 41 0.96 3.61 -24.29
C ARG A 41 0.38 4.35 -25.49
N GLY A 42 -0.44 5.37 -25.23
CA GLY A 42 -1.04 6.18 -26.30
C GLY A 42 -0.02 6.93 -27.11
N GLU A 43 1.13 7.27 -26.53
CA GLU A 43 2.22 7.99 -27.19
C GLU A 43 3.33 7.07 -27.70
N GLY A 44 3.15 5.75 -27.61
CA GLY A 44 4.16 4.77 -28.02
C GLY A 44 5.32 4.64 -27.07
N ARG A 45 5.21 5.16 -25.84
CA ARG A 45 6.24 5.06 -24.81
C ARG A 45 5.94 3.87 -23.88
N ARG A 46 6.93 3.03 -23.68
CA ARG A 46 6.80 1.89 -22.78
C ARG A 46 7.54 2.19 -21.48
N LEU A 47 6.78 2.44 -20.42
CA LEU A 47 7.35 2.72 -19.11
C LEU A 47 7.73 1.43 -18.38
N THR A 48 8.76 1.53 -17.54
CA THR A 48 9.23 0.44 -16.69
C THR A 48 8.88 0.73 -15.23
N PRO A 49 8.98 -0.27 -14.32
CA PRO A 49 8.82 0.00 -12.89
C PRO A 49 9.76 1.07 -12.35
N SER A 50 10.98 1.16 -12.89
CA SER A 50 11.93 2.21 -12.49
C SER A 50 11.45 3.60 -12.90
N ASP A 51 10.82 3.72 -14.06
CA ASP A 51 10.27 4.99 -14.55
C ASP A 51 9.17 5.50 -13.63
N THR A 52 8.23 4.63 -13.24
CA THR A 52 7.15 5.01 -12.33
C THR A 52 7.66 5.27 -10.91
N GLN A 53 8.69 4.55 -10.48
CA GLN A 53 9.32 4.83 -9.18
C GLN A 53 9.97 6.22 -9.17
N ALA A 54 10.65 6.60 -10.24
CA ALA A 54 11.23 7.94 -10.39
C ALA A 54 10.14 9.00 -10.42
N LEU A 55 9.01 8.70 -11.05
CA LEU A 55 7.87 9.61 -11.10
C LEU A 55 7.32 9.92 -9.70
N ILE A 56 7.34 8.96 -8.77
CA ILE A 56 6.88 9.20 -7.40
C ILE A 56 7.67 10.34 -6.76
N VAL A 57 8.99 10.35 -6.93
CA VAL A 57 9.85 11.41 -6.40
C VAL A 57 9.45 12.77 -6.97
N LYS A 58 9.20 12.82 -8.26
CA LYS A 58 8.78 14.04 -8.95
C LYS A 58 7.39 14.51 -8.47
N LEU A 59 6.46 13.59 -8.28
CA LEU A 59 5.11 13.90 -7.80
C LEU A 59 5.12 14.49 -6.39
N LYS A 60 5.96 13.97 -5.51
CA LYS A 60 6.14 14.51 -4.15
C LYS A 60 6.60 15.96 -4.17
N ARG A 61 7.43 16.32 -5.14
CA ARG A 61 8.06 17.63 -5.23
C ARG A 61 7.18 18.64 -5.94
N GLU A 62 6.53 18.23 -7.03
CA GLU A 62 5.90 19.15 -7.96
C GLU A 62 4.37 19.12 -7.98
N GLU A 63 3.75 17.97 -7.80
CA GLU A 63 2.32 17.81 -8.03
C GLU A 63 1.51 17.50 -6.76
N LYS A 64 2.03 16.62 -5.89
CA LYS A 64 1.30 16.17 -4.70
C LYS A 64 2.23 16.13 -3.48
N PRO A 65 2.58 17.30 -2.89
CA PRO A 65 3.48 17.32 -1.73
C PRO A 65 2.96 16.53 -0.54
N GLU A 66 1.63 16.34 -0.42
CA GLU A 66 0.99 15.57 0.66
C GLU A 66 1.48 14.11 0.68
N LEU A 67 2.01 13.59 -0.42
CA LEU A 67 2.60 12.25 -0.45
C LEU A 67 3.74 12.09 0.54
N ARG A 68 4.38 13.20 0.95
CA ARG A 68 5.44 13.17 1.96
C ARG A 68 4.94 12.77 3.34
N LYS A 69 3.63 12.85 3.58
CA LYS A 69 3.02 12.38 4.83
C LYS A 69 3.06 10.87 4.96
N VAL A 70 3.17 10.16 3.84
CA VAL A 70 3.22 8.70 3.81
C VAL A 70 4.68 8.23 3.81
N TYR A 71 4.96 7.18 4.56
CA TYR A 71 6.30 6.58 4.60
C TYR A 71 6.71 6.15 3.19
N SER A 72 7.94 6.50 2.79
CA SER A 72 8.41 6.30 1.42
C SER A 72 8.34 4.85 0.95
N LYS A 73 8.60 3.89 1.85
CA LYS A 73 8.53 2.48 1.52
C LYS A 73 7.10 2.05 1.18
N VAL A 74 6.11 2.64 1.88
CA VAL A 74 4.69 2.39 1.59
C VAL A 74 4.35 2.84 0.18
N LEU A 75 4.87 4.00 -0.24
CA LEU A 75 4.67 4.49 -1.61
C LEU A 75 5.34 3.58 -2.64
N GLN A 76 6.54 3.06 -2.33
CA GLN A 76 7.19 2.08 -3.19
C GLN A 76 6.33 0.84 -3.38
N MET A 77 5.66 0.40 -2.31
CA MET A 77 4.81 -0.78 -2.36
C MET A 77 3.53 -0.54 -3.17
N VAL A 78 3.07 0.71 -3.28
CA VAL A 78 1.98 1.06 -4.21
C VAL A 78 2.42 0.79 -5.65
N ASN A 79 3.62 1.21 -6.01
CA ASN A 79 4.21 0.94 -7.32
C ASN A 79 4.35 -0.58 -7.57
N HIS A 80 4.84 -1.31 -6.58
CA HIS A 80 4.96 -2.76 -6.63
C HIS A 80 3.62 -3.43 -6.91
N GLN A 81 2.58 -3.00 -6.22
CA GLN A 81 1.22 -3.54 -6.39
C GLN A 81 0.67 -3.27 -7.78
N LEU A 82 0.87 -2.06 -8.30
CA LEU A 82 0.43 -1.70 -9.65
C LEU A 82 1.06 -2.63 -10.69
N TRP A 83 2.38 -2.81 -10.64
CA TRP A 83 3.08 -3.68 -11.58
C TRP A 83 2.74 -5.15 -11.39
N GLY A 84 2.47 -5.57 -10.14
CA GLY A 84 1.98 -6.91 -9.86
C GLY A 84 0.62 -7.15 -10.51
N ASN A 85 -0.28 -6.19 -10.42
CA ASN A 85 -1.60 -6.26 -11.05
C ASN A 85 -1.50 -6.30 -12.58
N LEU A 86 -0.58 -5.53 -13.15
CA LEU A 86 -0.33 -5.56 -14.60
C LEU A 86 0.20 -6.91 -15.06
N ARG A 87 1.11 -7.52 -14.30
CA ARG A 87 1.63 -8.85 -14.62
C ARG A 87 0.53 -9.90 -14.54
N ALA A 88 -0.31 -9.83 -13.51
CA ALA A 88 -1.44 -10.76 -13.36
C ALA A 88 -2.42 -10.65 -14.53
N LEU A 89 -2.72 -9.43 -14.97
CA LEU A 89 -3.59 -9.19 -16.11
C LEU A 89 -2.99 -9.76 -17.40
N SER A 90 -1.70 -9.54 -17.61
CA SER A 90 -0.96 -10.07 -18.75
C SER A 90 -0.97 -11.60 -18.77
N GLN A 91 -0.82 -12.23 -17.59
CA GLN A 91 -0.87 -13.68 -17.47
C GLN A 91 -2.25 -14.24 -17.77
N GLN A 92 -3.31 -13.55 -17.35
CA GLN A 92 -4.70 -13.94 -17.67
C GLN A 92 -4.94 -13.90 -19.18
N LYS A 93 -4.40 -12.90 -19.88
CA LYS A 93 -4.49 -12.82 -21.34
C LYS A 93 -3.80 -14.00 -22.01
N LYS A 94 -2.62 -14.37 -21.54
CA LYS A 94 -1.86 -15.53 -22.05
C LYS A 94 -2.62 -16.84 -21.84
N ASN A 95 -3.41 -16.94 -20.78
CA ASN A 95 -4.21 -18.10 -20.46
C ASN A 95 -5.54 -18.14 -21.24
N GLY A 96 -5.73 -17.25 -22.21
CA GLY A 96 -6.91 -17.22 -23.06
C GLY A 96 -8.14 -16.58 -22.43
N LYS A 97 -8.00 -15.96 -21.25
CA LYS A 97 -9.13 -15.26 -20.63
C LYS A 97 -9.34 -13.90 -21.28
N GLY A 98 -10.60 -13.56 -21.54
CA GLY A 98 -10.97 -12.24 -22.01
C GLY A 98 -10.85 -11.23 -20.88
N VAL A 99 -9.82 -10.39 -20.91
CA VAL A 99 -9.59 -9.37 -19.89
C VAL A 99 -9.52 -7.99 -20.53
N GLY A 100 -10.07 -7.01 -19.84
CA GLY A 100 -9.99 -5.62 -20.25
C GLY A 100 -8.71 -4.94 -19.73
N LYS A 101 -8.71 -3.62 -19.75
CA LYS A 101 -7.64 -2.82 -19.19
C LYS A 101 -7.73 -2.81 -17.66
N LEU A 102 -6.58 -2.59 -17.01
CA LEU A 102 -6.55 -2.40 -15.56
C LEU A 102 -7.37 -1.16 -15.20
N ARG A 103 -8.24 -1.29 -14.20
CA ARG A 103 -9.15 -0.22 -13.80
C ARG A 103 -8.53 0.68 -12.74
N PHE A 104 -8.91 1.95 -12.77
CA PHE A 104 -8.61 2.87 -11.67
C PHE A 104 -9.36 2.42 -10.42
N LYS A 105 -8.77 2.72 -9.26
CA LYS A 105 -9.41 2.42 -7.97
C LYS A 105 -10.25 3.60 -7.52
N GLY A 106 -11.51 3.34 -7.20
CA GLY A 106 -12.41 4.34 -6.64
C GLY A 106 -12.07 4.65 -5.18
N LYS A 107 -12.69 5.71 -4.65
CA LYS A 107 -12.53 6.10 -3.25
C LYS A 107 -12.93 4.95 -2.33
N GLY A 108 -12.06 4.64 -1.38
CA GLY A 108 -12.31 3.56 -0.41
C GLY A 108 -11.92 2.17 -0.89
N TRP A 109 -11.50 2.01 -2.14
CA TRP A 109 -11.07 0.72 -2.67
C TRP A 109 -9.61 0.37 -2.42
N TYR A 110 -8.77 1.35 -2.03
CA TYR A 110 -7.40 1.08 -1.62
C TYR A 110 -7.39 0.81 -0.12
N LYS A 111 -7.09 -0.40 0.30
CA LYS A 111 -7.35 -0.87 1.67
C LYS A 111 -6.11 -1.28 2.46
N THR A 112 -4.92 -1.29 1.84
CA THR A 112 -3.72 -1.79 2.49
C THR A 112 -2.60 -0.77 2.52
N LEU A 113 -1.89 -0.71 3.67
CA LEU A 113 -0.62 0.01 3.81
C LEU A 113 0.45 -1.05 4.08
N ASN A 114 1.42 -1.17 3.19
CA ASN A 114 2.44 -2.20 3.28
C ASN A 114 3.76 -1.60 3.74
N TYR A 115 4.16 -1.95 4.98
CA TYR A 115 5.45 -1.58 5.57
C TYR A 115 6.40 -2.77 5.37
N ASN A 116 7.09 -2.79 4.26
CA ASN A 116 7.99 -3.89 3.89
C ASN A 116 9.39 -3.65 4.46
N GLN A 117 9.85 -4.55 5.34
CA GLN A 117 11.19 -4.56 5.92
C GLN A 117 11.54 -3.41 6.86
N SER A 118 10.79 -2.32 6.86
CA SER A 118 11.12 -1.15 7.68
C SER A 118 9.90 -0.27 7.92
N GLY A 119 10.07 0.76 8.76
CA GLY A 119 9.02 1.72 9.05
C GLY A 119 8.05 1.27 10.13
N PHE A 120 8.33 0.15 10.79
CA PHE A 120 7.51 -0.36 11.87
C PHE A 120 8.35 -0.85 13.02
N ARG A 121 7.75 -0.89 14.21
CA ARG A 121 8.39 -1.39 15.42
C ARG A 121 7.31 -1.99 16.31
N LEU A 122 7.58 -3.18 16.85
CA LEU A 122 6.70 -3.82 17.83
C LEU A 122 7.28 -3.58 19.23
N GLU A 123 6.50 -2.95 20.10
CA GLU A 123 6.85 -2.69 21.49
C GLU A 123 5.75 -3.21 22.41
N GLY A 124 5.97 -4.40 23.00
CA GLY A 124 4.93 -5.04 23.83
C GLY A 124 3.64 -5.25 23.04
N ASN A 125 2.55 -4.64 23.48
CA ASN A 125 1.25 -4.74 22.82
C ASN A 125 1.00 -3.59 21.83
N LYS A 126 2.03 -2.89 21.41
CA LYS A 126 1.88 -1.74 20.50
C LYS A 126 2.67 -1.94 19.22
N LEU A 127 2.05 -1.56 18.13
CA LEU A 127 2.71 -1.44 16.84
C LEU A 127 2.94 0.05 16.57
N VAL A 128 4.20 0.43 16.35
CA VAL A 128 4.55 1.81 16.00
C VAL A 128 4.85 1.87 14.51
N LEU A 129 4.09 2.67 13.80
CA LEU A 129 4.26 2.86 12.36
C LEU A 129 4.84 4.23 12.06
N SER A 130 5.85 4.28 11.18
CA SER A 130 6.46 5.52 10.75
C SER A 130 5.42 6.44 10.12
N LYS A 131 5.40 7.70 10.56
CA LYS A 131 4.49 8.77 10.11
C LYS A 131 3.01 8.55 10.42
N VAL A 132 2.68 7.53 11.18
CA VAL A 132 1.32 7.24 11.63
C VAL A 132 1.19 7.38 13.14
N GLY A 133 2.03 6.66 13.88
CA GLY A 133 1.99 6.65 15.33
C GLY A 133 1.79 5.25 15.89
N GLU A 134 1.28 5.18 17.12
CA GLU A 134 1.09 3.93 17.84
C GLU A 134 -0.29 3.32 17.63
N LEU A 135 -0.32 2.01 17.42
CA LEU A 135 -1.55 1.23 17.31
C LEU A 135 -1.54 0.14 18.37
N PRO A 136 -2.45 0.19 19.34
CA PRO A 136 -2.60 -0.92 20.30
C PRO A 136 -3.02 -2.20 19.58
N LEU A 137 -2.38 -3.30 19.94
CA LEU A 137 -2.68 -4.63 19.40
C LEU A 137 -3.32 -5.50 20.48
N LYS A 138 -4.27 -6.33 20.06
CA LYS A 138 -4.73 -7.42 20.90
C LYS A 138 -3.93 -8.68 20.53
N LEU A 139 -2.85 -8.93 21.27
CA LEU A 139 -2.03 -10.11 21.07
C LEU A 139 -2.69 -11.31 21.73
N HIS A 140 -3.14 -12.25 20.93
CA HIS A 140 -3.73 -13.50 21.43
C HIS A 140 -2.73 -14.67 21.33
N ARG A 141 -1.55 -14.43 20.79
CA ARG A 141 -0.44 -15.38 20.77
C ARG A 141 0.88 -14.65 20.62
N ARG A 142 1.95 -15.30 21.08
CA ARG A 142 3.29 -14.74 21.02
C ARG A 142 3.85 -14.79 19.61
N ILE A 143 4.42 -13.68 19.17
CA ILE A 143 5.10 -13.61 17.88
C ILE A 143 6.49 -14.23 18.04
N LYS A 144 6.77 -15.27 17.24
CA LYS A 144 8.07 -15.93 17.23
C LYS A 144 8.88 -15.45 16.04
N GLY A 145 10.17 -15.17 16.28
CA GLY A 145 11.09 -14.77 15.24
C GLY A 145 11.04 -13.29 14.92
N LYS A 146 11.76 -12.91 13.87
CA LYS A 146 11.86 -11.52 13.43
C LYS A 146 10.75 -11.18 12.46
N VAL A 147 10.04 -10.09 12.73
CA VAL A 147 9.00 -9.60 11.82
C VAL A 147 9.66 -8.91 10.63
N LYS A 148 9.39 -9.39 9.43
CA LYS A 148 9.98 -8.87 8.19
C LYS A 148 9.15 -7.80 7.52
N GLY A 149 7.86 -7.74 7.82
CA GLY A 149 6.98 -6.75 7.24
C GLY A 149 5.65 -6.70 7.95
N VAL A 150 4.92 -5.62 7.77
CA VAL A 150 3.61 -5.39 8.35
C VAL A 150 2.69 -4.85 7.27
N ILE A 151 1.52 -5.46 7.15
CA ILE A 151 0.48 -4.97 6.27
C ILE A 151 -0.70 -4.56 7.14
N VAL A 152 -1.04 -3.29 7.10
CA VAL A 152 -2.22 -2.76 7.79
C VAL A 152 -3.37 -2.77 6.79
N LYS A 153 -4.44 -3.48 7.10
CA LYS A 153 -5.58 -3.63 6.19
C LYS A 153 -6.85 -3.10 6.83
N ARG A 154 -7.58 -2.26 6.11
CA ARG A 154 -8.90 -1.81 6.53
C ARG A 154 -9.88 -2.99 6.40
N GLY A 155 -10.66 -3.24 7.46
CA GLY A 155 -11.69 -4.27 7.45
C GLY A 155 -12.92 -3.86 6.64
N ARG A 156 -13.79 -4.84 6.33
CA ARG A 156 -15.00 -4.62 5.54
C ARG A 156 -15.96 -3.62 6.19
N SER A 157 -16.02 -3.59 7.51
CA SER A 157 -16.89 -2.69 8.24
C SER A 157 -16.36 -1.26 8.35
N GLY A 158 -15.13 -1.02 7.90
CA GLY A 158 -14.47 0.26 8.06
C GLY A 158 -14.07 0.59 9.49
N MET A 159 -14.34 -0.31 10.43
CA MET A 159 -14.22 -0.08 11.87
C MET A 159 -13.00 -0.76 12.51
N GLY A 160 -12.04 -1.22 11.75
CA GLY A 160 -10.87 -1.84 12.31
C GLY A 160 -9.81 -2.16 11.27
N TYR A 161 -8.60 -2.39 11.75
CA TYR A 161 -7.47 -2.73 10.90
C TYR A 161 -6.89 -4.06 11.37
N ALA A 162 -6.46 -4.89 10.43
CA ALA A 162 -5.78 -6.14 10.72
C ALA A 162 -4.33 -6.01 10.25
N ILE A 163 -3.41 -6.65 10.98
CA ILE A 163 -1.99 -6.66 10.65
C ILE A 163 -1.57 -8.08 10.38
N SER A 164 -0.79 -8.28 9.32
CA SER A 164 -0.14 -9.55 9.03
C SER A 164 1.31 -9.30 8.68
N GLY A 165 2.18 -10.17 9.15
CA GLY A 165 3.60 -10.02 8.92
C GLY A 165 4.29 -11.32 8.57
#